data_17f5708827750d61b9b0e907dba425e4
#
_entry.id   17f5708827750d61b9b0e907dba425e4
#
_cell.length_a   1.000
_cell.length_b   1.000
_cell.length_c   1.000
_cell.angle_alpha   90.00
_cell.angle_beta   90.00
_cell.angle_gamma   90.00
#
_symmetry.space_group_name_H-M   'P 1'
#
loop_
_entity.id
_entity.type
_entity.pdbx_description
1 polymer ?
#
loop_
_entity_poly.entity_id
_entity_poly.type
_entity_poly.pdbx_seq_one_letter_code
_entity_poly.pdbx_strand_id
1 'polypeptide(L)'
;MREIEITEECLKFVDNQGKRVSNKFFQLIEIMEEVKIVHSNFVKKLINTRFYELRIKAGKEYRIIIFAIDHQNFSECTRAVCLNGFIKKSNKDYYKAVIEAEKILEEFYKNDKL
;
A
#
# COMPACT_ATOMS: atom_id res chain seq x y z
N MET A 1 -12.86 0.75 12.98
CA MET A 1 -12.59 0.99 11.55
C MET A 1 -11.16 1.48 11.36
N ARG A 2 -10.60 1.19 10.22
CA ARG A 2 -9.22 1.58 9.92
C ARG A 2 -9.23 2.81 9.02
N GLU A 3 -8.37 3.77 9.31
CA GLU A 3 -8.19 4.97 8.51
C GLU A 3 -7.02 4.77 7.56
N ILE A 4 -7.28 4.89 6.26
CA ILE A 4 -6.26 4.66 5.22
C ILE A 4 -5.96 5.98 4.52
N GLU A 5 -4.73 6.44 4.62
CA GLU A 5 -4.26 7.60 3.86
C GLU A 5 -3.57 7.14 2.59
N ILE A 6 -3.62 7.95 1.56
CA ILE A 6 -3.03 7.65 0.25
C ILE A 6 -2.15 8.82 -0.12
N THR A 7 -0.86 8.57 -0.32
CA THR A 7 0.06 9.62 -0.74
C THR A 7 -0.23 10.07 -2.17
N GLU A 8 0.26 11.24 -2.51
CA GLU A 8 0.18 11.75 -3.88
C GLU A 8 0.90 10.82 -4.86
N GLU A 9 2.05 10.29 -4.47
CA GLU A 9 2.82 9.34 -5.29
C GLU A 9 2.01 8.09 -5.60
N CYS A 10 1.37 7.53 -4.59
CA CYS A 10 0.52 6.35 -4.77
C CYS A 10 -0.66 6.66 -5.69
N LEU A 11 -1.32 7.78 -5.46
CA LEU A 11 -2.48 8.19 -6.25
C LEU A 11 -2.12 8.37 -7.72
N LYS A 12 -0.99 9.02 -8.00
CA LYS A 12 -0.49 9.21 -9.37
C LYS A 12 -0.20 7.87 -10.03
N PHE A 13 0.43 6.94 -9.30
CA PHE A 13 0.69 5.62 -9.84
C PHE A 13 -0.61 4.95 -10.26
N VAL A 14 -1.58 4.89 -9.35
CA VAL A 14 -2.86 4.21 -9.58
C VAL A 14 -3.61 4.84 -10.76
N ASP A 15 -3.66 6.16 -10.83
CA ASP A 15 -4.34 6.87 -11.91
C ASP A 15 -3.72 6.57 -13.28
N ASN A 16 -2.41 6.40 -13.33
CA ASN A 16 -1.71 6.11 -14.57
C ASN A 16 -1.96 4.71 -15.11
N GLN A 17 -2.51 3.80 -14.31
CA GLN A 17 -2.76 2.42 -14.72
C GLN A 17 -4.14 2.21 -15.35
N GLY A 18 -4.98 3.25 -15.38
CA GLY A 18 -6.30 3.20 -15.99
C GLY A 18 -7.41 2.85 -15.00
N LYS A 19 -8.66 2.96 -15.48
CA LYS A 19 -9.85 2.85 -14.63
C LYS A 19 -10.01 1.49 -13.95
N ARG A 20 -9.65 0.42 -14.66
CA ARG A 20 -9.81 -0.94 -14.10
C ARG A 20 -8.99 -1.12 -12.83
N VAL A 21 -7.74 -0.67 -12.87
CA VAL A 21 -6.85 -0.75 -11.70
C VAL A 21 -7.31 0.23 -10.63
N SER A 22 -7.63 1.45 -11.01
CA SER A 22 -8.09 2.49 -10.08
C SER A 22 -9.35 2.04 -9.34
N ASN A 23 -10.33 1.49 -10.04
CA ASN A 23 -11.55 1.01 -9.42
C ASN A 23 -11.28 -0.13 -8.43
N LYS A 24 -10.42 -1.08 -8.80
CA LYS A 24 -10.05 -2.17 -7.89
C LYS A 24 -9.31 -1.65 -6.66
N PHE A 25 -8.41 -0.70 -6.86
CA PHE A 25 -7.67 -0.10 -5.76
C PHE A 25 -8.64 0.50 -4.73
N PHE A 26 -9.57 1.34 -5.17
CA PHE A 26 -10.49 2.00 -4.24
C PHE A 26 -11.48 1.01 -3.60
N GLN A 27 -11.89 -0.04 -4.29
CA GLN A 27 -12.68 -1.11 -3.67
C GLN A 27 -11.91 -1.78 -2.54
N LEU A 28 -10.64 -2.06 -2.75
CA LEU A 28 -9.80 -2.68 -1.71
C LEU A 28 -9.53 -1.73 -0.55
N ILE A 29 -9.39 -0.44 -0.82
CA ILE A 29 -9.28 0.58 0.24
C ILE A 29 -10.53 0.53 1.13
N GLU A 30 -11.73 0.52 0.55
CA GLU A 30 -12.97 0.43 1.31
C GLU A 30 -13.02 -0.83 2.17
N ILE A 31 -12.62 -1.97 1.60
CA ILE A 31 -12.58 -3.23 2.36
C ILE A 31 -11.62 -3.12 3.54
N MET A 32 -10.43 -2.58 3.32
CA MET A 32 -9.44 -2.42 4.39
C MET A 32 -9.90 -1.47 5.49
N GLU A 33 -10.71 -0.48 5.15
CA GLU A 33 -11.28 0.45 6.13
C GLU A 33 -12.36 -0.20 6.99
N GLU A 34 -13.13 -1.11 6.41
CA GLU A 34 -14.31 -1.69 7.04
C GLU A 34 -14.02 -2.95 7.85
N VAL A 35 -13.13 -3.82 7.37
CA VAL A 35 -12.89 -5.13 8.00
C VAL A 35 -11.67 -5.08 8.92
N LYS A 36 -11.78 -5.77 10.06
CA LYS A 36 -10.68 -5.86 11.00
C LYS A 36 -9.57 -6.75 10.44
N ILE A 37 -9.91 -7.93 9.98
CA ILE A 37 -8.93 -8.89 9.46
C ILE A 37 -9.02 -8.90 7.94
N VAL A 38 -7.92 -8.48 7.30
CA VAL A 38 -7.82 -8.46 5.84
C VAL A 38 -7.07 -9.70 5.39
N HIS A 39 -7.69 -10.44 4.47
CA HIS A 39 -7.12 -11.69 3.98
C HIS A 39 -5.75 -11.47 3.34
N SER A 40 -4.82 -12.41 3.57
CA SER A 40 -3.45 -12.32 3.07
C SER A 40 -3.34 -12.36 1.53
N ASN A 41 -4.41 -12.75 0.84
CA ASN A 41 -4.45 -12.65 -0.62
C ASN A 41 -4.48 -11.20 -1.09
N PHE A 42 -4.95 -10.29 -0.25
CA PHE A 42 -5.04 -8.86 -0.57
C PHE A 42 -3.89 -8.07 0.03
N VAL A 43 -3.63 -8.27 1.32
CA VAL A 43 -2.56 -7.57 2.05
C VAL A 43 -1.63 -8.58 2.69
N LYS A 44 -0.35 -8.52 2.30
CA LYS A 44 0.65 -9.47 2.78
C LYS A 44 1.87 -8.73 3.29
N LYS A 45 2.45 -9.23 4.40
CA LYS A 45 3.69 -8.68 4.95
C LYS A 45 4.85 -8.89 3.99
N LEU A 46 5.62 -7.84 3.75
CA LEU A 46 6.87 -7.94 2.98
C LEU A 46 8.00 -8.37 3.90
N ILE A 47 8.60 -9.52 3.59
CA ILE A 47 9.66 -10.13 4.41
C ILE A 47 10.85 -9.18 4.52
N ASN A 48 11.41 -9.07 5.73
CA ASN A 48 12.57 -8.24 6.05
C ASN A 48 12.33 -6.73 5.85
N THR A 49 11.06 -6.32 5.89
CA THR A 49 10.70 -4.91 5.83
C THR A 49 9.67 -4.60 6.92
N ARG A 50 9.40 -3.33 7.13
CA ARG A 50 8.30 -2.88 8.00
C ARG A 50 7.03 -2.61 7.22
N PHE A 51 6.96 -3.04 5.96
CA PHE A 51 5.86 -2.75 5.06
C PHE A 51 5.00 -3.96 4.78
N TYR A 52 3.80 -3.66 4.27
CA TYR A 52 2.88 -4.63 3.70
C TYR A 52 2.68 -4.31 2.22
N GLU A 53 2.23 -5.29 1.45
CA GLU A 53 1.86 -5.07 0.07
C GLU A 53 0.38 -5.33 -0.14
N LEU A 54 -0.28 -4.43 -0.84
CA LEU A 54 -1.61 -4.65 -1.37
C LEU A 54 -1.47 -5.18 -2.79
N ARG A 55 -2.12 -6.30 -3.07
CA ARG A 55 -2.04 -6.97 -4.36
C ARG A 55 -3.26 -6.67 -5.21
N ILE A 56 -3.01 -6.17 -6.43
CA ILE A 56 -4.07 -5.90 -7.40
C ILE A 56 -3.73 -6.64 -8.68
N LYS A 57 -4.62 -7.53 -9.10
CA LYS A 57 -4.45 -8.30 -10.32
C LYS A 57 -5.46 -7.83 -11.35
N ALA A 58 -4.97 -7.24 -12.43
CA ALA A 58 -5.82 -6.68 -13.48
C ALA A 58 -5.05 -6.71 -14.82
N GLY A 59 -4.88 -7.90 -15.37
CA GLY A 59 -4.04 -8.13 -16.53
C GLY A 59 -2.56 -8.22 -16.21
N LYS A 60 -2.09 -7.32 -15.34
CA LYS A 60 -0.74 -7.32 -14.79
C LYS A 60 -0.81 -7.49 -13.29
N GLU A 61 0.36 -7.66 -12.67
CA GLU A 61 0.49 -7.76 -11.22
C GLU A 61 0.89 -6.41 -10.67
N TYR A 62 -0.05 -5.72 -10.02
CA TYR A 62 0.21 -4.42 -9.40
C TYR A 62 0.41 -4.61 -7.91
N ARG A 63 1.29 -3.80 -7.33
CA ARG A 63 1.58 -3.84 -5.90
C ARG A 63 1.57 -2.42 -5.35
N ILE A 64 0.93 -2.25 -4.20
CA ILE A 64 0.95 -0.98 -3.46
C ILE A 64 1.62 -1.25 -2.13
N ILE A 65 2.63 -0.47 -1.78
CA ILE A 65 3.32 -0.61 -0.51
C ILE A 65 2.59 0.19 0.55
N ILE A 66 2.28 -0.48 1.66
CA ILE A 66 1.52 0.09 2.77
C ILE A 66 2.35 0.05 4.04
N PHE A 67 2.23 1.09 4.85
CA PHE A 67 2.79 1.13 6.19
C PHE A 67 1.67 1.22 7.22
N ALA A 68 1.68 0.30 8.21
CA ALA A 68 0.76 0.33 9.34
C ALA A 68 1.34 1.29 10.38
N ILE A 69 0.66 2.42 10.62
CA ILE A 69 1.22 3.55 11.37
C ILE A 69 1.28 3.26 12.88
N ASP A 70 0.19 2.77 13.44
CA ASP A 70 0.03 2.68 14.89
C ASP A 70 0.15 1.27 15.46
N HIS A 71 0.50 0.29 14.63
CA HIS A 71 0.72 -1.08 15.09
C HIS A 71 1.53 -1.87 14.07
N GLN A 72 2.38 -2.77 14.54
CA GLN A 72 3.19 -3.60 13.64
C GLN A 72 2.35 -4.59 12.83
N ASN A 73 1.27 -5.08 13.43
CA ASN A 73 0.36 -6.00 12.75
C ASN A 73 -0.72 -5.20 12.03
N PHE A 74 -0.84 -5.38 10.72
CA PHE A 74 -1.81 -4.64 9.92
C PHE A 74 -3.25 -4.82 10.41
N SER A 75 -3.62 -6.04 10.80
CA SER A 75 -4.98 -6.31 11.29
C SER A 75 -5.30 -5.58 12.60
N GLU A 76 -4.28 -5.23 13.37
CA GLU A 76 -4.45 -4.52 14.63
C GLU A 76 -4.32 -3.01 14.46
N CYS A 77 -3.80 -2.52 13.35
CA CYS A 77 -3.63 -1.09 13.17
C CYS A 77 -4.97 -0.40 12.91
N THR A 78 -5.08 0.84 13.35
CA THR A 78 -6.23 1.70 13.08
C THR A 78 -5.91 2.78 12.07
N ARG A 79 -4.63 2.97 11.76
CA ARG A 79 -4.17 3.93 10.77
C ARG A 79 -3.10 3.30 9.89
N ALA A 80 -3.22 3.49 8.59
CA ALA A 80 -2.24 3.01 7.63
C ALA A 80 -2.10 4.02 6.48
N VAL A 81 -0.99 3.94 5.75
CA VAL A 81 -0.75 4.80 4.60
C VAL A 81 -0.27 3.98 3.41
N CYS A 82 -0.88 4.23 2.25
CA CYS A 82 -0.43 3.69 0.97
C CYS A 82 0.65 4.63 0.42
N LEU A 83 1.88 4.15 0.31
CA LEU A 83 3.04 4.98 0.01
C LEU A 83 3.31 5.14 -1.49
N ASN A 84 3.48 4.03 -2.19
CA ASN A 84 3.77 4.01 -3.62
C ASN A 84 3.34 2.69 -4.23
N GLY A 85 3.33 2.65 -5.55
CA GLY A 85 2.96 1.45 -6.28
C GLY A 85 3.95 1.12 -7.38
N PHE A 86 3.90 -0.12 -7.84
CA PHE A 86 4.73 -0.59 -8.95
C PHE A 86 4.09 -1.78 -9.64
N ILE A 87 4.53 -2.07 -10.85
CA ILE A 87 4.12 -3.26 -11.58
C ILE A 87 5.17 -4.34 -11.32
N LYS A 88 4.74 -5.44 -10.73
CA LYS A 88 5.65 -6.54 -10.42
C LYS A 88 5.85 -7.42 -11.65
N LYS A 89 7.09 -7.49 -12.11
CA LYS A 89 7.52 -8.40 -13.18
C LYS A 89 8.49 -9.44 -12.64
N SER A 90 9.29 -9.05 -11.64
CA SER A 90 10.25 -9.94 -10.99
C SER A 90 10.46 -9.50 -9.54
N ASN A 91 11.18 -10.31 -8.76
CA ASN A 91 11.48 -9.96 -7.37
C ASN A 91 12.37 -8.71 -7.22
N LYS A 92 13.10 -8.36 -8.26
CA LYS A 92 13.94 -7.15 -8.25
C LYS A 92 13.13 -5.88 -8.12
N ASP A 93 11.89 -5.89 -8.59
CA ASP A 93 11.01 -4.71 -8.54
C ASP A 93 10.70 -4.32 -7.10
N TYR A 94 10.61 -5.29 -6.19
CA TYR A 94 10.37 -5.01 -4.77
C TYR A 94 11.50 -4.21 -4.14
N TYR A 95 12.73 -4.55 -4.47
CA TYR A 95 13.88 -3.89 -3.86
C TYR A 95 13.85 -2.39 -4.10
N LYS A 96 13.67 -1.99 -5.35
CA LYS A 96 13.62 -0.58 -5.74
C LYS A 96 12.41 0.11 -5.10
N ALA A 97 11.25 -0.54 -5.12
CA ALA A 97 10.03 0.04 -4.60
C ALA A 97 10.10 0.25 -3.09
N VAL A 98 10.74 -0.67 -2.35
CA VAL A 98 10.91 -0.54 -0.91
C VAL A 98 11.84 0.63 -0.56
N ILE A 99 12.91 0.81 -1.31
CA ILE A 99 13.81 1.97 -1.12
C ILE A 99 13.03 3.28 -1.31
N GLU A 100 12.21 3.34 -2.34
CA GLU A 100 11.36 4.51 -2.59
C GLU A 100 10.34 4.71 -1.48
N ALA A 101 9.71 3.61 -1.02
CA ALA A 101 8.73 3.67 0.06
C ALA A 101 9.34 4.24 1.34
N GLU A 102 10.58 3.89 1.67
CA GLU A 102 11.26 4.43 2.84
C GLU A 102 11.42 5.95 2.75
N LYS A 103 11.76 6.46 1.58
CA LYS A 103 11.89 7.91 1.34
C LYS A 103 10.54 8.62 1.46
N ILE A 104 9.51 8.03 0.88
CA ILE A 104 8.15 8.60 0.93
C ILE A 104 7.65 8.61 2.36
N LEU A 105 7.89 7.54 3.11
CA LEU A 105 7.48 7.47 4.51
C LEU A 105 8.17 8.56 5.34
N GLU A 106 9.45 8.81 5.10
CA GLU A 106 10.19 9.87 5.78
C GLU A 106 9.56 11.24 5.51
N GLU A 107 9.21 11.52 4.27
CA GLU A 107 8.52 12.75 3.90
C GLU A 107 7.12 12.84 4.53
N PHE A 108 6.41 11.70 4.56
CA PHE A 108 5.10 11.62 5.17
C PHE A 108 5.15 12.02 6.65
N TYR A 109 6.11 11.52 7.40
CA TYR A 109 6.28 11.87 8.81
C TYR A 109 6.59 13.35 9.00
N LYS A 110 7.43 13.92 8.15
CA LYS A 110 7.76 15.34 8.24
C LYS A 110 6.54 16.23 8.04
N ASN A 111 5.71 15.88 7.07
CA ASN A 111 4.56 16.71 6.67
C ASN A 111 3.34 16.49 7.55
N ASP A 112 3.16 15.30 8.07
CA ASP A 112 1.99 14.92 8.86
C ASP A 112 2.20 15.08 10.37
N LYS A 113 3.43 15.27 10.80
CA LYS A 113 3.79 15.47 12.21
C LYS A 113 3.32 14.33 13.12
N LEU A 114 3.42 13.12 12.63
CA LEU A 114 3.02 11.93 13.39
C LEU A 114 3.94 11.64 14.57
#